data_40b13a0202c7158f6bf60ab2d50050a5
#
_entry.id   40b13a0202c7158f6bf60ab2d50050a5
#
_cell.length_a   1.000
_cell.length_b   1.000
_cell.length_c   1.000
_cell.angle_alpha   90.00
_cell.angle_beta   90.00
_cell.angle_gamma   90.00
#
_symmetry.space_group_name_H-M   'P 1'
#
loop_
_entity.id
_entity.type
_entity.pdbx_description
1 polymer ?
#
loop_
_entity_poly.entity_id
_entity_poly.type
_entity_poly.pdbx_seq_one_letter_code
_entity_poly.pdbx_strand_id
1 'polypeptide(L)'
;MGYTLAQLNDMRGVFGTRPWRAADDPCAILAVQNFKGGVGKSTLSVHLAQYLAIKGYRVLLIDCDSQASASTLFGYIPDLDLEEGDTLYPFLRQDELTSLEYAIRPTHFDGLDLIPANLRLFQSEYELAARMARGQGALLDRLQQGIASVAGRYDVVVIDPPPALGAISLSVLRAANALVVPVPPTVMDFSSTAAFLAMLDETMQVLLEHGMNTELNFLRFVASKVDENKSMQRELMGLMGQLYGNALVRTPLKDSAEIDNASARLMTVYELEGPTTSRSVRERCLTYLDGVNSEIEVDIRSMWPSHDSRLRREGLA
;
A
#
# COMPACT_ATOMS: atom_id res chain seq x y z
N MET A 1 25.69 -10.31 -18.46
CA MET A 1 24.45 -11.10 -18.40
C MET A 1 23.86 -10.91 -17.03
N GLY A 2 22.60 -10.50 -16.92
CA GLY A 2 21.85 -10.40 -15.66
C GLY A 2 20.88 -11.56 -15.53
N TYR A 3 20.40 -11.82 -14.33
CA TYR A 3 19.30 -12.74 -14.07
C TYR A 3 17.98 -12.00 -14.07
N THR A 4 16.91 -12.61 -14.57
CA THR A 4 15.54 -12.10 -14.41
C THR A 4 15.07 -12.29 -12.96
N LEU A 5 14.05 -11.54 -12.53
CA LEU A 5 13.48 -11.69 -11.20
C LEU A 5 12.94 -13.12 -10.98
N ALA A 6 12.29 -13.72 -11.98
CA ALA A 6 11.83 -15.11 -11.92
C ALA A 6 12.99 -16.08 -11.66
N GLN A 7 14.11 -15.96 -12.39
CA GLN A 7 15.31 -16.78 -12.16
C GLN A 7 15.89 -16.59 -10.75
N LEU A 8 15.89 -15.35 -10.23
CA LEU A 8 16.31 -15.08 -8.86
C LEU A 8 15.38 -15.74 -7.84
N ASN A 9 14.07 -15.71 -8.08
CA ASN A 9 13.08 -16.36 -7.19
C ASN A 9 13.17 -17.88 -7.25
N ASP A 10 13.47 -18.47 -8.41
CA ASP A 10 13.78 -19.89 -8.52
C ASP A 10 15.00 -20.29 -7.68
N MET A 11 16.09 -19.52 -7.80
CA MET A 11 17.29 -19.73 -6.98
C MET A 11 16.99 -19.58 -5.47
N ARG A 12 16.21 -18.57 -5.06
CA ARG A 12 15.77 -18.44 -3.66
C ARG A 12 15.01 -19.69 -3.18
N GLY A 13 14.20 -20.29 -4.08
CA GLY A 13 13.51 -21.55 -3.79
C GLY A 13 14.48 -22.70 -3.54
N VAL A 14 15.47 -22.86 -4.42
CA VAL A 14 16.49 -23.93 -4.31
C VAL A 14 17.33 -23.79 -3.03
N PHE A 15 17.71 -22.56 -2.68
CA PHE A 15 18.54 -22.27 -1.49
C PHE A 15 17.73 -22.11 -0.19
N GLY A 16 16.39 -22.20 -0.21
CA GLY A 16 15.54 -22.01 0.98
C GLY A 16 15.64 -20.60 1.55
N THR A 17 15.90 -19.58 0.73
CA THR A 17 16.07 -18.19 1.16
C THR A 17 14.87 -17.30 0.84
N ARG A 18 13.75 -17.90 0.42
CA ARG A 18 12.49 -17.15 0.22
C ARG A 18 12.05 -16.49 1.52
N PRO A 19 11.65 -15.21 1.50
CA PRO A 19 11.25 -14.48 2.70
C PRO A 19 9.78 -14.72 3.09
N TRP A 20 9.18 -15.80 2.63
CA TRP A 20 7.76 -16.06 2.80
C TRP A 20 7.37 -16.26 4.27
N ARG A 21 6.17 -15.84 4.59
CA ARG A 21 5.53 -16.18 5.87
C ARG A 21 5.29 -17.69 5.98
N ALA A 22 5.27 -18.21 7.19
CA ALA A 22 4.82 -19.59 7.43
C ALA A 22 3.29 -19.72 7.22
N ALA A 23 2.80 -20.92 7.09
CA ALA A 23 1.37 -21.17 6.85
C ALA A 23 0.48 -20.63 7.99
N ASP A 24 0.99 -20.64 9.22
CA ASP A 24 0.28 -20.18 10.41
C ASP A 24 0.47 -18.69 10.69
N ASP A 25 1.37 -18.03 9.98
CA ASP A 25 1.53 -16.56 10.10
C ASP A 25 0.39 -15.84 9.38
N PRO A 26 -0.11 -14.71 9.92
CA PRO A 26 -1.14 -13.93 9.26
C PRO A 26 -0.64 -13.30 7.95
N CYS A 27 -1.49 -13.18 6.95
CA CYS A 27 -1.18 -12.34 5.80
C CYS A 27 -1.08 -10.88 6.26
N ALA A 28 -0.01 -10.18 5.89
CA ALA A 28 0.10 -8.76 6.15
C ALA A 28 -0.76 -7.99 5.16
N ILE A 29 -1.76 -7.26 5.65
CA ILE A 29 -2.70 -6.45 4.84
C ILE A 29 -2.45 -4.99 5.18
N LEU A 30 -1.69 -4.30 4.33
CA LEU A 30 -1.29 -2.92 4.53
C LEU A 30 -2.14 -1.96 3.71
N ALA A 31 -2.73 -0.95 4.33
CA ALA A 31 -3.31 0.17 3.62
C ALA A 31 -2.36 1.39 3.68
N VAL A 32 -2.10 2.00 2.52
CA VAL A 32 -1.32 3.26 2.44
C VAL A 32 -2.31 4.42 2.46
N GLN A 33 -2.77 4.83 3.63
CA GLN A 33 -3.95 5.68 3.79
C GLN A 33 -3.63 7.10 4.25
N ASN A 34 -4.26 8.07 3.62
CA ASN A 34 -4.42 9.45 4.06
C ASN A 34 -5.59 10.05 3.27
N PHE A 35 -6.49 10.82 3.92
CA PHE A 35 -7.67 11.38 3.26
C PHE A 35 -7.36 12.59 2.38
N LYS A 36 -6.11 13.02 2.33
CA LYS A 36 -5.69 14.08 1.43
C LYS A 36 -5.20 13.52 0.10
N GLY A 37 -5.63 14.15 -0.99
CA GLY A 37 -5.11 13.87 -2.33
C GLY A 37 -3.67 14.37 -2.50
N GLY A 38 -2.90 13.69 -3.36
CA GLY A 38 -1.57 14.17 -3.75
C GLY A 38 -0.45 13.99 -2.71
N VAL A 39 -0.67 13.31 -1.58
CA VAL A 39 0.37 13.08 -0.55
C VAL A 39 1.36 11.95 -0.88
N GLY A 40 1.18 11.25 -1.99
CA GLY A 40 2.06 10.18 -2.42
C GLY A 40 1.58 8.77 -2.06
N LYS A 41 0.28 8.54 -1.80
CA LYS A 41 -0.28 7.21 -1.51
C LYS A 41 0.06 6.20 -2.60
N SER A 42 -0.45 6.39 -3.81
CA SER A 42 -0.25 5.44 -4.92
C SER A 42 1.22 5.24 -5.26
N THR A 43 2.02 6.33 -5.22
CA THR A 43 3.47 6.24 -5.40
C THR A 43 4.10 5.29 -4.38
N LEU A 44 3.75 5.45 -3.09
CA LEU A 44 4.30 4.61 -2.02
C LEU A 44 3.76 3.18 -2.12
N SER A 45 2.46 3.00 -2.37
CA SER A 45 1.81 1.67 -2.52
C SER A 45 2.48 0.84 -3.61
N VAL A 46 2.66 1.42 -4.80
CA VAL A 46 3.24 0.72 -5.95
C VAL A 46 4.72 0.41 -5.72
N HIS A 47 5.52 1.39 -5.26
CA HIS A 47 6.95 1.15 -5.01
C HIS A 47 7.18 0.15 -3.87
N LEU A 48 6.34 0.16 -2.81
CA LEU A 48 6.40 -0.83 -1.74
C LEU A 48 6.08 -2.24 -2.27
N ALA A 49 5.00 -2.38 -3.05
CA ALA A 49 4.61 -3.67 -3.64
C ALA A 49 5.71 -4.24 -4.54
N GLN A 50 6.30 -3.41 -5.40
CA GLN A 50 7.40 -3.82 -6.27
C GLN A 50 8.68 -4.14 -5.48
N TYR A 51 9.04 -3.32 -4.48
CA TYR A 51 10.17 -3.59 -3.61
C TYR A 51 10.04 -4.98 -2.94
N LEU A 52 8.88 -5.28 -2.38
CA LEU A 52 8.62 -6.57 -1.74
C LEU A 52 8.72 -7.72 -2.74
N ALA A 53 8.16 -7.57 -3.96
CA ALA A 53 8.29 -8.56 -5.02
C ALA A 53 9.77 -8.77 -5.43
N ILE A 54 10.56 -7.70 -5.57
CA ILE A 54 12.00 -7.78 -5.84
C ILE A 54 12.74 -8.52 -4.71
N LYS A 55 12.31 -8.38 -3.45
CA LYS A 55 12.85 -9.15 -2.31
C LYS A 55 12.43 -10.62 -2.34
N GLY A 56 11.39 -10.99 -3.10
CA GLY A 56 10.93 -12.38 -3.31
C GLY A 56 9.69 -12.76 -2.52
N TYR A 57 8.96 -11.80 -1.96
CA TYR A 57 7.64 -12.00 -1.38
C TYR A 57 6.59 -12.24 -2.47
N ARG A 58 5.49 -12.93 -2.08
CA ARG A 58 4.29 -13.03 -2.90
C ARG A 58 3.37 -11.88 -2.52
N VAL A 59 3.13 -10.96 -3.45
CA VAL A 59 2.45 -9.69 -3.19
C VAL A 59 1.20 -9.55 -4.04
N LEU A 60 0.11 -9.08 -3.43
CA LEU A 60 -1.07 -8.60 -4.14
C LEU A 60 -1.19 -7.10 -3.91
N LEU A 61 -1.22 -6.30 -4.96
CA LEU A 61 -1.61 -4.90 -4.90
C LEU A 61 -3.08 -4.76 -5.27
N ILE A 62 -3.84 -4.03 -4.46
CA ILE A 62 -5.26 -3.74 -4.73
C ILE A 62 -5.41 -2.24 -4.91
N ASP A 63 -5.75 -1.81 -6.11
CA ASP A 63 -6.11 -0.43 -6.40
C ASP A 63 -7.60 -0.21 -6.08
N CYS A 64 -7.88 0.63 -5.09
CA CYS A 64 -9.23 0.98 -4.65
C CYS A 64 -9.62 2.41 -5.04
N ASP A 65 -8.73 3.15 -5.72
CA ASP A 65 -9.02 4.51 -6.19
C ASP A 65 -9.61 4.48 -7.61
N SER A 66 -10.77 5.08 -7.81
CA SER A 66 -11.38 5.23 -9.14
C SER A 66 -10.52 6.05 -10.12
N GLN A 67 -9.55 6.81 -9.63
CA GLN A 67 -8.56 7.49 -10.47
C GLN A 67 -7.52 6.51 -11.04
N ALA A 68 -7.45 5.29 -10.51
CA ALA A 68 -6.64 4.18 -10.99
C ALA A 68 -5.14 4.51 -11.19
N SER A 69 -4.60 5.35 -10.31
CA SER A 69 -3.19 5.79 -10.41
C SER A 69 -2.22 4.62 -10.26
N ALA A 70 -2.50 3.68 -9.35
CA ALA A 70 -1.67 2.49 -9.19
C ALA A 70 -1.78 1.59 -10.43
N SER A 71 -2.97 1.36 -10.96
CA SER A 71 -3.21 0.59 -12.19
C SER A 71 -2.47 1.18 -13.39
N THR A 72 -2.49 2.51 -13.52
CA THR A 72 -1.81 3.23 -14.59
C THR A 72 -0.29 3.04 -14.54
N LEU A 73 0.31 2.98 -13.34
CA LEU A 73 1.74 2.72 -13.18
C LEU A 73 2.16 1.29 -13.57
N PHE A 74 1.22 0.37 -13.72
CA PHE A 74 1.44 -0.97 -14.30
C PHE A 74 1.12 -1.05 -15.79
N GLY A 75 0.96 0.10 -16.46
CA GLY A 75 0.79 0.21 -17.91
C GLY A 75 -0.65 0.08 -18.39
N TYR A 76 -1.65 0.02 -17.50
CA TYR A 76 -3.05 0.05 -17.92
C TYR A 76 -3.48 1.48 -18.29
N ILE A 77 -4.31 1.59 -19.33
CA ILE A 77 -5.14 2.76 -19.58
C ILE A 77 -6.56 2.37 -19.10
N PRO A 78 -6.94 2.71 -17.84
CA PRO A 78 -7.99 2.01 -17.12
C PRO A 78 -9.34 1.93 -17.85
N ASP A 79 -9.78 3.05 -18.47
CA ASP A 79 -11.08 3.10 -19.13
C ASP A 79 -11.06 2.52 -20.56
N LEU A 80 -9.89 2.11 -21.09
CA LEU A 80 -9.73 1.47 -22.38
C LEU A 80 -9.37 -0.01 -22.25
N ASP A 81 -8.54 -0.36 -21.28
CA ASP A 81 -7.97 -1.70 -21.14
C ASP A 81 -8.73 -2.57 -20.13
N LEU A 82 -9.55 -1.95 -19.26
CA LEU A 82 -10.24 -2.64 -18.16
C LEU A 82 -11.76 -2.54 -18.30
N GLU A 83 -12.40 -3.69 -18.22
CA GLU A 83 -13.85 -3.79 -18.09
C GLU A 83 -14.28 -3.77 -16.62
N GLU A 84 -15.59 -3.71 -16.36
CA GLU A 84 -16.17 -3.78 -15.02
C GLU A 84 -15.72 -5.06 -14.30
N GLY A 85 -15.71 -6.19 -15.00
CA GLY A 85 -15.33 -7.51 -14.49
C GLY A 85 -13.87 -7.66 -14.11
N ASP A 86 -13.01 -6.69 -14.40
CA ASP A 86 -11.58 -6.74 -14.09
C ASP A 86 -11.22 -6.08 -12.75
N THR A 87 -12.19 -5.44 -12.08
CA THR A 87 -11.99 -4.58 -10.92
C THR A 87 -12.70 -5.09 -9.67
N LEU A 88 -12.52 -4.41 -8.53
CA LEU A 88 -13.28 -4.68 -7.30
C LEU A 88 -14.79 -4.41 -7.43
N TYR A 89 -15.23 -3.64 -8.42
CA TYR A 89 -16.60 -3.14 -8.49
C TYR A 89 -17.66 -4.24 -8.42
N PRO A 90 -17.60 -5.34 -9.21
CA PRO A 90 -18.59 -6.41 -9.13
C PRO A 90 -18.62 -7.07 -7.75
N PHE A 91 -17.47 -7.29 -7.13
CA PHE A 91 -17.39 -7.94 -5.81
C PHE A 91 -18.05 -7.10 -4.71
N LEU A 92 -17.83 -5.79 -4.73
CA LEU A 92 -18.44 -4.88 -3.75
C LEU A 92 -19.95 -4.73 -3.95
N ARG A 93 -20.43 -4.94 -5.18
CA ARG A 93 -21.83 -4.76 -5.55
C ARG A 93 -22.68 -6.03 -5.41
N GLN A 94 -22.11 -7.19 -5.77
CA GLN A 94 -22.83 -8.47 -5.91
C GLN A 94 -22.54 -9.36 -4.71
N ASP A 95 -23.60 -9.75 -3.98
CA ASP A 95 -23.45 -10.58 -2.79
C ASP A 95 -23.14 -12.05 -3.15
N GLU A 96 -23.40 -12.48 -4.38
CA GLU A 96 -23.12 -13.82 -4.88
C GLU A 96 -21.63 -14.11 -5.12
N LEU A 97 -20.84 -13.06 -5.36
CA LEU A 97 -19.39 -13.21 -5.53
C LEU A 97 -18.74 -13.44 -4.18
N THR A 98 -18.07 -14.59 -4.03
CA THR A 98 -17.43 -15.01 -2.77
C THR A 98 -15.91 -14.93 -2.78
N SER A 99 -15.29 -14.62 -3.94
CA SER A 99 -13.84 -14.58 -4.09
C SER A 99 -13.41 -13.42 -5.01
N LEU A 100 -12.23 -12.86 -4.74
CA LEU A 100 -11.56 -11.86 -5.59
C LEU A 100 -10.71 -12.48 -6.71
N GLU A 101 -10.67 -13.81 -6.83
CA GLU A 101 -9.84 -14.52 -7.82
C GLU A 101 -10.06 -14.01 -9.25
N TYR A 102 -11.30 -13.66 -9.60
CA TYR A 102 -11.68 -13.21 -10.95
C TYR A 102 -10.99 -11.90 -11.36
N ALA A 103 -10.69 -11.02 -10.39
CA ALA A 103 -10.14 -9.69 -10.64
C ALA A 103 -8.61 -9.65 -10.60
N ILE A 104 -7.95 -10.74 -10.17
CA ILE A 104 -6.50 -10.80 -10.05
C ILE A 104 -5.86 -10.87 -11.44
N ARG A 105 -4.92 -9.99 -11.69
CA ARG A 105 -4.12 -9.92 -12.92
C ARG A 105 -2.63 -10.05 -12.59
N PRO A 106 -1.88 -10.92 -13.26
CA PRO A 106 -0.43 -10.95 -13.10
C PRO A 106 0.18 -9.67 -13.64
N THR A 107 1.24 -9.20 -12.98
CA THR A 107 2.04 -8.10 -13.49
C THR A 107 3.30 -8.63 -14.19
N HIS A 108 4.09 -7.71 -14.76
CA HIS A 108 5.41 -8.07 -15.31
C HIS A 108 6.50 -8.29 -14.24
N PHE A 109 6.18 -8.04 -12.94
CA PHE A 109 7.02 -8.41 -11.81
C PHE A 109 6.67 -9.82 -11.34
N ASP A 110 7.63 -10.75 -11.36
CA ASP A 110 7.44 -12.07 -10.77
C ASP A 110 7.13 -11.96 -9.26
N GLY A 111 6.07 -12.61 -8.84
CA GLY A 111 5.60 -12.56 -7.44
C GLY A 111 4.70 -11.37 -7.09
N LEU A 112 4.33 -10.52 -8.06
CA LEU A 112 3.40 -9.41 -7.85
C LEU A 112 2.19 -9.53 -8.77
N ASP A 113 1.03 -9.65 -8.16
CA ASP A 113 -0.27 -9.57 -8.83
C ASP A 113 -0.97 -8.25 -8.50
N LEU A 114 -1.91 -7.85 -9.35
CA LEU A 114 -2.69 -6.61 -9.24
C LEU A 114 -4.19 -6.91 -9.33
N ILE A 115 -4.99 -6.30 -8.48
CA ILE A 115 -6.41 -6.05 -8.74
C ILE A 115 -6.51 -4.59 -9.18
N PRO A 116 -6.78 -4.32 -10.46
CA PRO A 116 -6.80 -2.97 -10.99
C PRO A 116 -8.10 -2.22 -10.66
N ALA A 117 -8.08 -0.91 -10.84
CA ALA A 117 -9.23 -0.03 -10.74
C ALA A 117 -9.54 0.65 -12.06
N ASN A 118 -10.77 1.15 -12.19
CA ASN A 118 -11.20 2.07 -13.24
C ASN A 118 -12.30 3.01 -12.69
N LEU A 119 -12.77 3.93 -13.52
CA LEU A 119 -13.77 4.93 -13.11
C LEU A 119 -15.09 4.32 -12.60
N ARG A 120 -15.42 3.07 -12.99
CA ARG A 120 -16.61 2.37 -12.50
C ARG A 120 -16.61 2.18 -10.98
N LEU A 121 -15.43 2.08 -10.37
CA LEU A 121 -15.30 1.93 -8.92
C LEU A 121 -15.91 3.13 -8.15
N PHE A 122 -15.98 4.30 -8.76
CA PHE A 122 -16.66 5.46 -8.19
C PHE A 122 -18.16 5.21 -7.92
N GLN A 123 -18.81 4.38 -8.72
CA GLN A 123 -20.21 4.01 -8.51
C GLN A 123 -20.40 3.18 -7.24
N SER A 124 -19.41 2.34 -6.88
CA SER A 124 -19.44 1.56 -5.64
C SER A 124 -19.57 2.44 -4.41
N GLU A 125 -18.95 3.61 -4.41
CA GLU A 125 -19.01 4.54 -3.27
C GLU A 125 -20.46 4.93 -2.94
N TYR A 126 -21.25 5.28 -3.96
CA TYR A 126 -22.66 5.64 -3.78
C TYR A 126 -23.53 4.44 -3.44
N GLU A 127 -23.31 3.30 -4.10
CA GLU A 127 -24.10 2.10 -3.88
C GLU A 127 -23.87 1.53 -2.48
N LEU A 128 -22.62 1.46 -2.02
CA LEU A 128 -22.28 1.03 -0.67
C LEU A 128 -22.85 1.97 0.38
N ALA A 129 -22.69 3.28 0.21
CA ALA A 129 -23.23 4.27 1.13
C ALA A 129 -24.78 4.17 1.23
N ALA A 130 -25.47 4.01 0.11
CA ALA A 130 -26.91 3.83 0.07
C ALA A 130 -27.37 2.52 0.74
N ARG A 131 -26.63 1.42 0.59
CA ARG A 131 -26.92 0.14 1.24
C ARG A 131 -26.65 0.22 2.76
N MET A 132 -25.56 0.87 3.16
CA MET A 132 -25.23 1.10 4.58
C MET A 132 -26.31 1.93 5.29
N ALA A 133 -26.82 2.97 4.63
CA ALA A 133 -27.92 3.78 5.15
C ALA A 133 -29.24 2.99 5.37
N ARG A 134 -29.38 1.83 4.73
CA ARG A 134 -30.48 0.88 4.90
C ARG A 134 -30.20 -0.19 5.97
N GLY A 135 -29.15 -0.03 6.77
CA GLY A 135 -28.79 -0.96 7.85
C GLY A 135 -27.97 -2.17 7.42
N GLN A 136 -27.40 -2.17 6.21
CA GLN A 136 -26.53 -3.26 5.73
C GLN A 136 -25.06 -3.01 6.11
N GLY A 137 -24.77 -2.86 7.41
CA GLY A 137 -23.42 -2.58 7.91
C GLY A 137 -22.38 -3.66 7.60
N ALA A 138 -22.80 -4.92 7.43
CA ALA A 138 -21.94 -6.03 7.04
C ALA A 138 -21.22 -5.83 5.69
N LEU A 139 -21.61 -4.83 4.90
CA LEU A 139 -20.95 -4.50 3.64
C LEU A 139 -19.50 -4.01 3.83
N LEU A 140 -19.16 -3.44 4.99
CA LEU A 140 -17.79 -3.05 5.29
C LEU A 140 -16.84 -4.25 5.39
N ASP A 141 -17.36 -5.42 5.74
CA ASP A 141 -16.57 -6.67 5.81
C ASP A 141 -16.32 -7.31 4.45
N ARG A 142 -17.00 -6.85 3.39
CA ARG A 142 -16.89 -7.44 2.05
C ARG A 142 -15.45 -7.48 1.55
N LEU A 143 -14.73 -6.35 1.62
CA LEU A 143 -13.34 -6.29 1.16
C LEU A 143 -12.45 -7.24 1.97
N GLN A 144 -12.63 -7.30 3.29
CA GLN A 144 -11.91 -8.23 4.16
C GLN A 144 -12.19 -9.69 3.78
N GLN A 145 -13.45 -10.05 3.56
CA GLN A 145 -13.83 -11.40 3.11
C GLN A 145 -13.23 -11.74 1.75
N GLY A 146 -13.26 -10.79 0.82
CA GLY A 146 -12.65 -10.95 -0.50
C GLY A 146 -11.15 -11.18 -0.42
N ILE A 147 -10.43 -10.38 0.38
CA ILE A 147 -8.99 -10.58 0.61
C ILE A 147 -8.74 -11.93 1.27
N ALA A 148 -9.51 -12.31 2.28
CA ALA A 148 -9.38 -13.59 2.97
C ALA A 148 -9.51 -14.79 2.00
N SER A 149 -10.36 -14.69 0.97
CA SER A 149 -10.55 -15.74 -0.03
C SER A 149 -9.31 -16.05 -0.87
N VAL A 150 -8.38 -15.11 -0.97
CA VAL A 150 -7.16 -15.22 -1.81
C VAL A 150 -5.86 -15.09 -0.99
N ALA A 151 -5.94 -14.69 0.27
CA ALA A 151 -4.79 -14.39 1.13
C ALA A 151 -3.82 -15.57 1.31
N GLY A 152 -4.28 -16.82 1.16
CA GLY A 152 -3.43 -18.03 1.22
C GLY A 152 -2.33 -18.03 0.16
N ARG A 153 -2.47 -17.29 -0.93
CA ARG A 153 -1.50 -17.20 -2.04
C ARG A 153 -0.41 -16.15 -1.81
N TYR A 154 -0.64 -15.18 -0.91
CA TYR A 154 0.19 -14.00 -0.74
C TYR A 154 0.78 -13.93 0.66
N ASP A 155 1.95 -13.34 0.75
CA ASP A 155 2.59 -12.98 2.03
C ASP A 155 2.11 -11.61 2.47
N VAL A 156 1.96 -10.69 1.50
CA VAL A 156 1.57 -9.30 1.72
C VAL A 156 0.50 -8.88 0.72
N VAL A 157 -0.52 -8.20 1.21
CA VAL A 157 -1.49 -7.44 0.42
C VAL A 157 -1.27 -5.96 0.68
N VAL A 158 -1.02 -5.18 -0.36
CA VAL A 158 -0.92 -3.72 -0.29
C VAL A 158 -2.19 -3.13 -0.89
N ILE A 159 -2.83 -2.22 -0.18
CA ILE A 159 -4.06 -1.56 -0.64
C ILE A 159 -3.77 -0.08 -0.89
N ASP A 160 -4.08 0.40 -2.10
CA ASP A 160 -4.04 1.81 -2.47
C ASP A 160 -5.46 2.40 -2.43
N PRO A 161 -5.85 3.11 -1.36
CA PRO A 161 -7.20 3.61 -1.16
C PRO A 161 -7.43 4.99 -1.81
N PRO A 162 -8.72 5.36 -2.06
CA PRO A 162 -9.06 6.69 -2.54
C PRO A 162 -8.70 7.79 -1.54
N PRO A 163 -8.55 9.06 -1.98
CA PRO A 163 -8.19 10.19 -1.14
C PRO A 163 -9.38 10.78 -0.34
N ALA A 164 -10.41 9.99 -0.08
CA ALA A 164 -11.62 10.46 0.62
C ALA A 164 -12.04 9.47 1.70
N LEU A 165 -12.68 9.96 2.76
CA LEU A 165 -13.34 9.09 3.73
C LEU A 165 -14.75 8.76 3.24
N GLY A 166 -14.85 7.66 2.51
CA GLY A 166 -16.11 7.12 2.05
C GLY A 166 -16.25 5.64 2.39
N ALA A 167 -17.26 4.98 1.85
CA ALA A 167 -17.57 3.58 2.14
C ALA A 167 -16.41 2.64 1.74
N ILE A 168 -15.73 2.93 0.63
CA ILE A 168 -14.55 2.16 0.20
C ILE A 168 -13.41 2.33 1.19
N SER A 169 -13.09 3.56 1.61
CA SER A 169 -12.03 3.81 2.60
C SER A 169 -12.33 3.14 3.94
N LEU A 170 -13.58 3.14 4.40
CA LEU A 170 -13.99 2.40 5.60
C LEU A 170 -13.82 0.89 5.44
N SER A 171 -14.17 0.34 4.28
CA SER A 171 -13.94 -1.07 3.97
C SER A 171 -12.45 -1.42 3.93
N VAL A 172 -11.59 -0.51 3.43
CA VAL A 172 -10.13 -0.67 3.45
C VAL A 172 -9.60 -0.67 4.88
N LEU A 173 -10.00 0.30 5.71
CA LEU A 173 -9.60 0.35 7.12
C LEU A 173 -10.05 -0.90 7.89
N ARG A 174 -11.23 -1.44 7.56
CA ARG A 174 -11.75 -2.66 8.14
C ARG A 174 -10.98 -3.92 7.72
N ALA A 175 -10.47 -3.94 6.49
CA ALA A 175 -9.72 -5.06 5.94
C ALA A 175 -8.24 -5.07 6.35
N ALA A 176 -7.66 -3.89 6.57
CA ALA A 176 -6.23 -3.74 6.87
C ALA A 176 -5.90 -4.14 8.31
N ASN A 177 -4.74 -4.79 8.49
CA ASN A 177 -4.15 -5.07 9.80
C ASN A 177 -2.86 -4.26 10.05
N ALA A 178 -2.49 -3.38 9.11
CA ALA A 178 -1.42 -2.42 9.24
C ALA A 178 -1.70 -1.16 8.42
N LEU A 179 -1.26 0.00 8.90
CA LEU A 179 -1.41 1.29 8.21
C LEU A 179 -0.07 1.96 7.99
N VAL A 180 0.08 2.51 6.78
CA VAL A 180 1.19 3.41 6.42
C VAL A 180 0.59 4.74 5.99
N VAL A 181 0.99 5.83 6.64
CA VAL A 181 0.40 7.16 6.47
C VAL A 181 1.44 8.11 5.89
N PRO A 182 1.41 8.38 4.57
CA PRO A 182 2.29 9.37 3.97
C PRO A 182 1.86 10.80 4.36
N VAL A 183 2.80 11.60 4.87
CA VAL A 183 2.56 12.96 5.35
C VAL A 183 3.62 13.90 4.78
N PRO A 184 3.29 14.78 3.83
CA PRO A 184 4.22 15.82 3.41
C PRO A 184 4.51 16.80 4.56
N PRO A 185 5.75 17.24 4.77
CA PRO A 185 6.10 18.18 5.84
C PRO A 185 5.72 19.61 5.46
N THR A 186 4.41 19.86 5.36
CA THR A 186 3.83 21.21 5.22
C THR A 186 2.82 21.47 6.33
N VAL A 187 2.63 22.74 6.71
CA VAL A 187 1.67 23.10 7.78
C VAL A 187 0.27 22.61 7.46
N MET A 188 -0.16 22.73 6.19
CA MET A 188 -1.50 22.31 5.77
C MET A 188 -1.66 20.78 5.79
N ASP A 189 -0.63 20.04 5.36
CA ASP A 189 -0.67 18.58 5.36
C ASP A 189 -0.62 18.02 6.79
N PHE A 190 0.15 18.66 7.64
CA PHE A 190 0.23 18.31 9.06
C PHE A 190 -1.11 18.50 9.78
N SER A 191 -1.77 19.66 9.59
CA SER A 191 -3.10 19.92 10.14
C SER A 191 -4.15 18.94 9.60
N SER A 192 -4.11 18.66 8.29
CA SER A 192 -5.01 17.66 7.68
C SER A 192 -4.78 16.26 8.21
N THR A 193 -3.53 15.89 8.49
CA THR A 193 -3.18 14.58 9.07
C THR A 193 -3.68 14.47 10.52
N ALA A 194 -3.59 15.54 11.32
CA ALA A 194 -4.16 15.55 12.65
C ALA A 194 -5.68 15.33 12.63
N ALA A 195 -6.40 15.99 11.72
CA ALA A 195 -7.83 15.77 11.52
C ALA A 195 -8.15 14.33 11.03
N PHE A 196 -7.30 13.78 10.14
CA PHE A 196 -7.39 12.39 9.71
C PHE A 196 -7.26 11.42 10.88
N LEU A 197 -6.29 11.61 11.76
CA LEU A 197 -6.05 10.74 12.92
C LEU A 197 -7.20 10.80 13.93
N ALA A 198 -7.75 11.99 14.20
CA ALA A 198 -8.92 12.13 15.06
C ALA A 198 -10.12 11.38 14.49
N MET A 199 -10.39 11.51 13.19
CA MET A 199 -11.48 10.84 12.51
C MET A 199 -11.25 9.32 12.40
N LEU A 200 -9.99 8.87 12.24
CA LEU A 200 -9.62 7.46 12.29
C LEU A 200 -9.93 6.88 13.67
N ASP A 201 -9.56 7.56 14.74
CA ASP A 201 -9.82 7.14 16.11
C ASP A 201 -11.33 7.00 16.38
N GLU A 202 -12.10 8.03 16.05
CA GLU A 202 -13.59 7.99 16.15
C GLU A 202 -14.18 6.82 15.35
N THR A 203 -13.69 6.59 14.13
CA THR A 203 -14.15 5.49 13.28
C THR A 203 -13.83 4.14 13.91
N MET A 204 -12.60 3.95 14.41
CA MET A 204 -12.18 2.71 15.07
C MET A 204 -13.01 2.45 16.33
N GLN A 205 -13.32 3.46 17.12
CA GLN A 205 -14.19 3.33 18.30
C GLN A 205 -15.60 2.86 17.92
N VAL A 206 -16.21 3.47 16.90
CA VAL A 206 -17.54 3.05 16.41
C VAL A 206 -17.50 1.59 15.91
N LEU A 207 -16.47 1.18 15.20
CA LEU A 207 -16.32 -0.20 14.74
C LEU A 207 -16.18 -1.18 15.94
N LEU A 208 -15.41 -0.82 16.96
CA LEU A 208 -15.27 -1.60 18.20
C LEU A 208 -16.59 -1.75 18.95
N GLU A 209 -17.38 -0.68 19.07
CA GLU A 209 -18.71 -0.71 19.70
C GLU A 209 -19.67 -1.68 19.00
N HIS A 210 -19.47 -1.87 17.69
CA HIS A 210 -20.23 -2.85 16.89
C HIS A 210 -19.62 -4.26 16.89
N GLY A 211 -18.63 -4.52 17.77
CA GLY A 211 -17.98 -5.83 17.92
C GLY A 211 -17.02 -6.21 16.80
N MET A 212 -16.55 -5.24 16.02
CA MET A 212 -15.59 -5.45 14.95
C MET A 212 -14.16 -5.35 15.51
N ASN A 213 -13.27 -6.26 15.10
CA ASN A 213 -11.85 -6.14 15.44
C ASN A 213 -11.22 -5.02 14.59
N THR A 214 -10.54 -4.09 15.27
CA THR A 214 -9.85 -2.95 14.68
C THR A 214 -8.38 -2.89 15.09
N GLU A 215 -7.82 -3.99 15.63
CA GLU A 215 -6.42 -4.05 16.01
C GLU A 215 -5.49 -3.94 14.80
N LEU A 216 -4.62 -2.96 14.85
CA LEU A 216 -3.52 -2.79 13.90
C LEU A 216 -2.24 -3.36 14.52
N ASN A 217 -1.54 -4.21 13.77
CA ASN A 217 -0.22 -4.70 14.20
C ASN A 217 0.80 -3.57 14.23
N PHE A 218 0.70 -2.63 13.29
CA PHE A 218 1.49 -1.40 13.32
C PHE A 218 0.79 -0.26 12.56
N LEU A 219 1.18 0.96 12.94
CA LEU A 219 0.89 2.19 12.20
C LEU A 219 2.20 2.93 12.03
N ARG A 220 2.56 3.29 10.78
CA ARG A 220 3.75 4.05 10.45
C ARG A 220 3.43 5.32 9.68
N PHE A 221 4.09 6.40 10.06
CA PHE A 221 4.09 7.66 9.31
C PHE A 221 5.31 7.71 8.41
N VAL A 222 5.12 8.10 7.16
CA VAL A 222 6.20 8.33 6.20
C VAL A 222 6.21 9.80 5.84
N ALA A 223 7.26 10.52 6.19
CA ALA A 223 7.44 11.87 5.68
C ALA A 223 7.64 11.78 4.15
N SER A 224 6.64 12.23 3.39
CA SER A 224 6.59 12.12 1.94
C SER A 224 6.81 13.46 1.25
N LYS A 225 7.25 13.45 -0.02
CA LYS A 225 7.50 14.66 -0.82
C LYS A 225 8.42 15.67 -0.12
N VAL A 226 9.46 15.16 0.53
CA VAL A 226 10.39 15.98 1.30
C VAL A 226 11.37 16.69 0.37
N ASP A 227 11.41 18.03 0.44
CA ASP A 227 12.43 18.86 -0.18
C ASP A 227 13.32 19.49 0.91
N GLU A 228 14.50 18.93 1.10
CA GLU A 228 15.44 19.38 2.14
C GLU A 228 15.99 20.79 1.92
N ASN A 229 15.81 21.38 0.74
CA ASN A 229 16.22 22.76 0.49
C ASN A 229 15.27 23.77 1.16
N LYS A 230 14.05 23.34 1.53
CA LYS A 230 13.06 24.18 2.21
C LYS A 230 13.28 24.17 3.72
N SER A 231 13.72 25.30 4.32
CA SER A 231 13.97 25.40 5.76
C SER A 231 12.76 25.02 6.62
N MET A 232 11.57 25.49 6.23
CA MET A 232 10.31 25.17 6.91
C MET A 232 10.04 23.66 6.95
N GLN A 233 10.36 22.91 5.89
CA GLN A 233 10.17 21.47 5.89
C GLN A 233 11.12 20.77 6.86
N ARG A 234 12.35 21.26 7.01
CA ARG A 234 13.28 20.72 8.02
C ARG A 234 12.78 20.93 9.45
N GLU A 235 12.20 22.08 9.75
CA GLU A 235 11.59 22.35 11.06
C GLU A 235 10.41 21.43 11.33
N LEU A 236 9.52 21.27 10.33
CA LEU A 236 8.37 20.35 10.44
C LEU A 236 8.79 18.89 10.56
N MET A 237 9.84 18.45 9.88
CA MET A 237 10.41 17.12 10.07
C MET A 237 10.87 16.89 11.53
N GLY A 238 11.50 17.90 12.15
CA GLY A 238 11.85 17.85 13.57
C GLY A 238 10.62 17.70 14.48
N LEU A 239 9.54 18.45 14.18
CA LEU A 239 8.28 18.35 14.90
C LEU A 239 7.61 16.98 14.70
N MET A 240 7.59 16.45 13.47
CA MET A 240 7.08 15.09 13.18
C MET A 240 7.84 14.04 14.00
N GLY A 241 9.17 14.15 14.09
CA GLY A 241 9.98 13.26 14.90
C GLY A 241 9.62 13.29 16.38
N GLN A 242 9.32 14.47 16.93
CA GLN A 242 8.88 14.63 18.32
C GLN A 242 7.48 14.07 18.58
N LEU A 243 6.55 14.26 17.64
CA LEU A 243 5.15 13.88 17.81
C LEU A 243 4.89 12.40 17.51
N TYR A 244 5.45 11.88 16.43
CA TYR A 244 5.22 10.50 16.02
C TYR A 244 6.24 9.51 16.61
N GLY A 245 7.38 10.01 17.10
CA GLY A 245 8.39 9.17 17.75
C GLY A 245 8.78 7.96 16.91
N ASN A 246 8.69 6.79 17.49
CA ASN A 246 9.04 5.52 16.81
C ASN A 246 8.04 5.12 15.71
N ALA A 247 6.86 5.73 15.65
CA ALA A 247 5.92 5.49 14.56
C ALA A 247 6.32 6.23 13.26
N LEU A 248 7.25 7.20 13.32
CA LEU A 248 7.80 7.83 12.11
C LEU A 248 8.88 6.93 11.51
N VAL A 249 8.74 6.59 10.24
CA VAL A 249 9.81 5.95 9.45
C VAL A 249 11.00 6.92 9.40
N ARG A 250 12.19 6.43 9.70
CA ARG A 250 13.41 7.25 9.83
C ARG A 250 13.84 7.85 8.50
N THR A 251 13.69 7.05 7.45
CA THR A 251 14.02 7.47 6.09
C THR A 251 12.85 8.26 5.50
N PRO A 252 13.03 9.55 5.11
CA PRO A 252 11.99 10.29 4.43
C PRO A 252 11.90 9.88 2.96
N LEU A 253 10.70 9.85 2.40
CA LEU A 253 10.49 9.75 0.96
C LEU A 253 10.63 11.14 0.34
N LYS A 254 11.78 11.39 -0.28
CA LYS A 254 12.06 12.69 -0.88
C LYS A 254 11.36 12.87 -2.22
N ASP A 255 11.02 14.10 -2.49
CA ASP A 255 10.58 14.51 -3.83
C ASP A 255 11.69 14.27 -4.86
N SER A 256 11.34 13.69 -6.01
CA SER A 256 12.35 13.29 -7.00
C SER A 256 11.80 13.33 -8.42
N ALA A 257 12.48 14.07 -9.29
CA ALA A 257 12.17 14.09 -10.71
C ALA A 257 12.28 12.70 -11.39
N GLU A 258 13.00 11.75 -10.80
CA GLU A 258 13.02 10.35 -11.31
C GLU A 258 11.66 9.69 -11.15
N ILE A 259 10.95 9.93 -10.02
CA ILE A 259 9.60 9.41 -9.80
C ILE A 259 8.62 10.02 -10.80
N ASP A 260 8.66 11.34 -10.99
CA ASP A 260 7.77 12.04 -11.92
C ASP A 260 8.02 11.60 -13.37
N ASN A 261 9.29 11.51 -13.77
CA ASN A 261 9.66 11.09 -15.12
C ASN A 261 9.35 9.61 -15.39
N ALA A 262 9.47 8.74 -14.40
CA ALA A 262 9.04 7.35 -14.50
C ALA A 262 7.51 7.26 -14.67
N SER A 263 6.77 7.97 -13.82
CA SER A 263 5.30 8.02 -13.86
C SER A 263 4.78 8.55 -15.20
N ALA A 264 5.44 9.55 -15.80
CA ALA A 264 5.10 10.05 -17.12
C ALA A 264 5.28 9.00 -18.24
N ARG A 265 6.00 7.90 -17.97
CA ARG A 265 6.18 6.75 -18.87
C ARG A 265 5.31 5.56 -18.46
N LEU A 266 4.36 5.74 -17.52
CA LEU A 266 3.54 4.68 -16.93
C LEU A 266 4.40 3.58 -16.27
N MET A 267 5.49 3.97 -15.63
CA MET A 267 6.48 3.09 -15.01
C MET A 267 6.85 3.60 -13.61
N THR A 268 7.53 2.78 -12.85
CA THR A 268 8.16 3.19 -11.60
C THR A 268 9.67 3.35 -11.75
N VAL A 269 10.32 3.87 -10.71
CA VAL A 269 11.79 4.02 -10.71
C VAL A 269 12.49 2.65 -10.73
N TYR A 270 11.87 1.60 -10.20
CA TYR A 270 12.42 0.24 -10.20
C TYR A 270 12.47 -0.39 -11.60
N GLU A 271 11.64 0.09 -12.54
CA GLU A 271 11.54 -0.42 -13.91
C GLU A 271 12.47 0.29 -14.88
N LEU A 272 12.97 1.47 -14.52
CA LEU A 272 13.83 2.24 -15.41
C LEU A 272 15.16 1.53 -15.66
N GLU A 273 15.50 1.26 -16.92
CA GLU A 273 16.79 0.68 -17.33
C GLU A 273 17.96 1.64 -17.04
N GLY A 274 17.71 2.95 -17.06
CA GLY A 274 18.71 3.98 -16.83
C GLY A 274 18.11 5.24 -16.19
N PRO A 275 18.95 6.21 -15.80
CA PRO A 275 18.48 7.45 -15.21
C PRO A 275 17.70 8.29 -16.24
N THR A 276 16.62 8.93 -15.81
CA THR A 276 15.86 9.91 -16.62
C THR A 276 16.41 11.31 -16.47
N THR A 277 17.14 11.57 -15.40
CA THR A 277 17.82 12.85 -15.11
C THR A 277 19.35 12.66 -15.09
N SER A 278 19.90 12.27 -13.94
CA SER A 278 21.30 11.93 -13.79
C SER A 278 21.47 10.66 -12.93
N ARG A 279 22.61 9.98 -13.08
CA ARG A 279 22.92 8.79 -12.30
C ARG A 279 22.84 9.06 -10.79
N SER A 280 23.37 10.19 -10.33
CA SER A 280 23.37 10.53 -8.90
C SER A 280 21.96 10.85 -8.36
N VAL A 281 21.07 11.41 -9.18
CA VAL A 281 19.66 11.66 -8.78
C VAL A 281 18.91 10.34 -8.67
N ARG A 282 19.08 9.44 -9.65
CA ARG A 282 18.47 8.10 -9.61
C ARG A 282 18.96 7.29 -8.41
N GLU A 283 20.28 7.22 -8.17
CA GLU A 283 20.84 6.48 -7.04
C GLU A 283 20.33 7.00 -5.69
N ARG A 284 20.23 8.31 -5.53
CA ARG A 284 19.61 8.90 -4.33
C ARG A 284 18.13 8.56 -4.21
N CYS A 285 17.36 8.64 -5.30
CA CYS A 285 15.95 8.28 -5.31
C CYS A 285 15.75 6.83 -4.87
N LEU A 286 16.49 5.89 -5.45
CA LEU A 286 16.45 4.48 -5.05
C LEU A 286 16.85 4.29 -3.58
N THR A 287 17.89 4.99 -3.11
CA THR A 287 18.30 4.92 -1.69
C THR A 287 17.17 5.31 -0.73
N TYR A 288 16.40 6.36 -1.05
CA TYR A 288 15.27 6.77 -0.20
C TYR A 288 14.09 5.81 -0.32
N LEU A 289 13.75 5.36 -1.52
CA LEU A 289 12.70 4.36 -1.73
C LEU A 289 13.03 3.06 -0.98
N ASP A 290 14.23 2.53 -1.18
CA ASP A 290 14.70 1.30 -0.51
C ASP A 290 14.76 1.48 1.02
N GLY A 291 15.17 2.66 1.50
CA GLY A 291 15.20 2.98 2.91
C GLY A 291 13.82 2.92 3.55
N VAL A 292 12.85 3.64 2.98
CA VAL A 292 11.45 3.63 3.45
C VAL A 292 10.88 2.20 3.41
N ASN A 293 11.02 1.54 2.26
CA ASN A 293 10.40 0.24 2.05
C ASN A 293 11.04 -0.85 2.93
N SER A 294 12.35 -0.77 3.19
CA SER A 294 13.03 -1.72 4.08
C SER A 294 12.60 -1.58 5.55
N GLU A 295 12.33 -0.37 6.03
CA GLU A 295 11.80 -0.16 7.38
C GLU A 295 10.39 -0.76 7.50
N ILE A 296 9.53 -0.56 6.50
CA ILE A 296 8.19 -1.16 6.46
C ILE A 296 8.28 -2.69 6.33
N GLU A 297 9.24 -3.22 5.56
CA GLU A 297 9.48 -4.67 5.47
C GLU A 297 9.81 -5.28 6.85
N VAL A 298 10.60 -4.58 7.67
CA VAL A 298 10.91 -5.05 9.05
C VAL A 298 9.64 -5.12 9.89
N ASP A 299 8.76 -4.12 9.82
CA ASP A 299 7.49 -4.13 10.53
C ASP A 299 6.58 -5.28 10.06
N ILE A 300 6.50 -5.53 8.74
CA ILE A 300 5.76 -6.67 8.18
C ILE A 300 6.30 -7.98 8.75
N ARG A 301 7.62 -8.18 8.72
CA ARG A 301 8.26 -9.39 9.25
C ARG A 301 8.06 -9.57 10.74
N SER A 302 7.92 -8.48 11.49
CA SER A 302 7.64 -8.51 12.92
C SER A 302 6.23 -8.98 13.27
N MET A 303 5.30 -9.00 12.28
CA MET A 303 3.98 -9.62 12.42
C MET A 303 4.04 -11.15 12.37
N TRP A 304 5.14 -11.73 11.95
CA TRP A 304 5.29 -13.17 11.70
C TRP A 304 6.17 -13.84 12.76
N PRO A 305 5.59 -14.62 13.70
CA PRO A 305 6.36 -15.39 14.67
C PRO A 305 7.45 -16.26 14.05
N SER A 306 7.23 -16.78 12.84
CA SER A 306 8.23 -17.57 12.10
C SER A 306 9.50 -16.79 11.76
N HIS A 307 9.44 -15.46 11.73
CA HIS A 307 10.58 -14.58 11.41
C HIS A 307 11.36 -14.08 12.63
N ASP A 308 10.89 -14.26 13.87
CA ASP A 308 11.51 -13.74 15.09
C ASP A 308 13.00 -14.11 15.22
N SER A 309 13.33 -15.38 15.01
CA SER A 309 14.72 -15.84 15.12
C SER A 309 15.65 -15.26 14.05
N ARG A 310 15.09 -14.92 12.90
CA ARG A 310 15.81 -14.30 11.79
C ARG A 310 16.01 -12.80 12.05
N LEU A 311 14.97 -12.10 12.49
CA LEU A 311 15.04 -10.68 12.86
C LEU A 311 16.08 -10.45 13.98
N ARG A 312 16.10 -11.30 15.02
CA ARG A 312 17.10 -11.21 16.09
C ARG A 312 18.53 -11.40 15.57
N ARG A 313 18.76 -12.34 14.65
CA ARG A 313 20.10 -12.53 14.04
C ARG A 313 20.53 -11.36 13.18
N GLU A 314 19.60 -10.67 12.57
CA GLU A 314 19.83 -9.48 11.77
C GLU A 314 19.96 -8.20 12.62
N GLY A 315 19.70 -8.28 13.93
CA GLY A 315 19.72 -7.12 14.87
C GLY A 315 18.55 -6.16 14.65
N LEU A 316 17.42 -6.68 14.16
CA LEU A 316 16.22 -5.92 13.78
C LEU A 316 15.04 -6.15 14.74
N ALA A 317 15.20 -7.04 15.74
CA ALA A 317 14.19 -7.33 16.79
C ALA A 317 14.73 -7.01 18.18
#